data_70a96a0240030c6e7aaa9ea81c8f7067
#
_entry.id   70a96a0240030c6e7aaa9ea81c8f7067
#
_cell.length_a   1.000
_cell.length_b   1.000
_cell.length_c   1.000
_cell.angle_alpha   90.00
_cell.angle_beta   90.00
_cell.angle_gamma   90.00
#
_symmetry.space_group_name_H-M   'P 1'
#
loop_
_entity.id
_entity.type
_entity.pdbx_description
1 polymer ?
#
loop_
_entity_poly.entity_id
_entity_poly.type
_entity_poly.pdbx_seq_one_letter_code
_entity_poly.pdbx_strand_id
1 'polypeptide(L)'
;MDILVKIEVNESLEPVVSGRELHKQLEVQSNYTTWFKRMCEYGFSENSDYVAVFQNWKTAQGNETQQIDHLIKLDMAKEICMIQRTERGKQARQYFIQVEKDYNSPEK
;
A
#
# COMPACT_ATOMS: atom_id res chain seq x y z
N MET A 1 -17.17 -4.88 -6.93
CA MET A 1 -16.21 -5.58 -6.05
C MET A 1 -15.50 -4.55 -5.19
N ASP A 2 -15.49 -4.76 -3.90
CA ASP A 2 -14.97 -3.78 -2.98
C ASP A 2 -13.47 -3.88 -2.83
N ILE A 3 -12.83 -2.74 -2.70
CA ILE A 3 -11.41 -2.67 -2.36
C ILE A 3 -11.35 -2.42 -0.86
N LEU A 4 -10.69 -3.32 -0.14
CA LEU A 4 -10.60 -3.25 1.31
C LEU A 4 -9.13 -3.21 1.73
N VAL A 5 -8.56 -2.02 1.70
CA VAL A 5 -7.20 -1.80 2.20
C VAL A 5 -7.30 -0.97 3.45
N LYS A 6 -6.75 -1.48 4.54
CA LYS A 6 -6.78 -0.77 5.82
C LYS A 6 -5.92 0.48 5.72
N ILE A 7 -6.49 1.60 6.16
CA ILE A 7 -5.76 2.86 6.21
C ILE A 7 -5.21 3.03 7.62
N GLU A 8 -3.91 3.26 7.73
CA GLU A 8 -3.25 3.52 9.00
C GLU A 8 -2.72 4.94 9.00
N VAL A 9 -2.32 5.42 10.16
CA VAL A 9 -1.77 6.76 10.29
C VAL A 9 -0.35 6.62 10.83
N ASN A 10 0.60 7.27 10.17
CA ASN A 10 2.00 7.20 10.60
C ASN A 10 2.30 8.22 11.70
N GLU A 11 3.56 8.31 12.09
CA GLU A 11 3.97 9.21 13.18
C GLU A 11 3.73 10.66 12.85
N SER A 12 3.71 11.00 11.56
CA SER A 12 3.45 12.38 11.11
C SER A 12 1.97 12.64 10.90
N LEU A 13 1.10 11.71 11.35
CA LEU A 13 -0.35 11.80 11.21
C LEU A 13 -0.80 11.80 9.74
N GLU A 14 -0.03 11.13 8.89
CA GLU A 14 -0.39 10.99 7.48
C GLU A 14 -1.00 9.62 7.23
N PRO A 15 -2.03 9.54 6.35
CA PRO A 15 -2.61 8.25 6.02
C PRO A 15 -1.65 7.42 5.17
N VAL A 16 -1.49 6.16 5.52
CA VAL A 16 -0.62 5.23 4.81
C VAL A 16 -1.32 3.88 4.69
N VAL A 17 -0.85 3.08 3.74
CA VAL A 17 -1.39 1.74 3.54
C VAL A 17 -0.24 0.74 3.46
N SER A 18 -0.53 -0.51 3.82
CA SER A 18 0.44 -1.58 3.70
C SER A 18 0.66 -1.94 2.24
N GLY A 19 1.93 -2.02 1.83
CA GLY A 19 2.25 -2.41 0.46
C GLY A 19 1.79 -3.82 0.15
N ARG A 20 1.90 -4.74 1.12
CA ARG A 20 1.45 -6.11 0.91
C ARG A 20 -0.06 -6.20 0.76
N GLU A 21 -0.81 -5.39 1.52
CA GLU A 21 -2.26 -5.33 1.36
C GLU A 21 -2.63 -4.80 0.00
N LEU A 22 -1.94 -3.75 -0.45
CA LEU A 22 -2.20 -3.19 -1.77
C LEU A 22 -1.92 -4.21 -2.86
N HIS A 23 -0.79 -4.90 -2.75
CA HIS A 23 -0.42 -5.95 -3.71
C HIS A 23 -1.52 -7.00 -3.82
N LYS A 24 -2.05 -7.43 -2.67
CA LYS A 24 -3.10 -8.43 -2.62
C LYS A 24 -4.39 -7.91 -3.27
N GLN A 25 -4.78 -6.68 -2.93
CA GLN A 25 -6.02 -6.11 -3.47
C GLN A 25 -5.94 -5.87 -4.97
N LEU A 26 -4.75 -5.57 -5.48
CA LEU A 26 -4.56 -5.39 -6.92
C LEU A 26 -4.47 -6.71 -7.68
N GLU A 27 -4.41 -7.83 -6.96
CA GLU A 27 -4.36 -9.18 -7.55
C GLU A 27 -3.17 -9.35 -8.50
N VAL A 28 -2.03 -8.80 -8.07
CA VAL A 28 -0.80 -8.89 -8.86
C VAL A 28 -0.27 -10.32 -8.81
N GLN A 29 0.15 -10.86 -9.95
CA GLN A 29 0.59 -12.26 -10.05
C GLN A 29 2.02 -12.47 -9.57
N SER A 30 2.90 -11.49 -9.74
CA SER A 30 4.28 -11.63 -9.30
C SER A 30 4.37 -11.48 -7.77
N ASN A 31 5.47 -11.99 -7.19
CA ASN A 31 5.60 -11.91 -5.75
C ASN A 31 5.81 -10.46 -5.31
N TYR A 32 5.55 -10.21 -4.03
CA TYR A 32 5.53 -8.85 -3.51
C TYR A 32 6.87 -8.13 -3.64
N THR A 33 7.96 -8.77 -3.27
CA THR A 33 9.26 -8.08 -3.27
C THR A 33 9.68 -7.70 -4.67
N THR A 34 9.46 -8.57 -5.64
CA THR A 34 9.77 -8.28 -7.04
C THR A 34 8.90 -7.15 -7.56
N TRP A 35 7.60 -7.23 -7.26
CA TRP A 35 6.66 -6.22 -7.70
C TRP A 35 6.97 -4.86 -7.09
N PHE A 36 7.24 -4.82 -5.78
CA PHE A 36 7.51 -3.55 -5.11
C PHE A 36 8.78 -2.91 -5.65
N LYS A 37 9.80 -3.71 -5.91
CA LYS A 37 11.03 -3.20 -6.50
C LYS A 37 10.77 -2.54 -7.85
N ARG A 38 9.94 -3.19 -8.68
CA ARG A 38 9.58 -2.61 -9.98
C ARG A 38 8.83 -1.29 -9.81
N MET A 39 7.94 -1.22 -8.81
CA MET A 39 7.22 0.02 -8.56
C MET A 39 8.17 1.14 -8.17
N CYS A 40 9.17 0.84 -7.35
CA CYS A 40 10.14 1.86 -6.94
C CYS A 40 10.96 2.39 -8.10
N GLU A 41 11.13 1.61 -9.15
CA GLU A 41 11.87 2.05 -10.33
C GLU A 41 11.17 3.19 -11.08
N TYR A 42 9.90 3.42 -10.78
CA TYR A 42 9.19 4.57 -11.35
C TYR A 42 9.54 5.90 -10.66
N GLY A 43 10.38 5.86 -9.62
CA GLY A 43 10.88 7.08 -9.03
C GLY A 43 10.46 7.35 -7.60
N PHE A 44 9.94 6.36 -6.90
CA PHE A 44 9.55 6.53 -5.50
C PHE A 44 10.75 6.37 -4.59
N SER A 45 10.78 7.14 -3.52
CA SER A 45 11.93 7.19 -2.62
C SER A 45 11.55 6.77 -1.20
N GLU A 46 12.43 5.98 -0.59
CA GLU A 46 12.25 5.58 0.80
C GLU A 46 12.32 6.82 1.70
N ASN A 47 11.51 6.81 2.74
CA ASN A 47 11.37 7.89 3.72
C ASN A 47 10.69 9.14 3.18
N SER A 48 10.42 9.20 1.86
CA SER A 48 9.63 10.28 1.27
C SER A 48 8.25 9.77 0.87
N ASP A 49 8.22 8.65 0.14
CA ASP A 49 6.97 8.10 -0.38
C ASP A 49 6.51 6.89 0.43
N TYR A 50 7.45 6.19 1.04
CA TYR A 50 7.15 4.99 1.82
C TYR A 50 8.25 4.78 2.85
N VAL A 51 7.96 3.94 3.85
CA VAL A 51 8.97 3.48 4.80
C VAL A 51 8.88 1.96 4.89
N ALA A 52 10.03 1.32 5.04
CA ALA A 52 10.08 -0.14 5.22
C ALA A 52 9.81 -0.48 6.67
N VAL A 53 9.03 -1.52 6.89
CA VAL A 53 8.75 -2.04 8.24
C VAL A 53 8.92 -3.55 8.21
N PHE A 54 9.24 -4.12 9.37
CA PHE A 54 9.40 -5.56 9.48
C PHE A 54 8.31 -6.11 10.37
N GLN A 55 7.70 -7.21 9.95
CA GLN A 55 6.64 -7.87 10.69
C GLN A 55 7.04 -9.30 11.00
N ASN A 56 6.69 -9.75 12.18
CA ASN A 56 6.93 -11.14 12.57
C ASN A 56 5.70 -11.97 12.26
N TRP A 57 5.93 -13.10 11.61
CA TRP A 57 4.85 -14.02 11.27
C TRP A 57 5.14 -15.37 11.90
N LYS A 58 4.09 -16.05 12.34
CA LYS A 58 4.21 -17.44 12.76
C LYS A 58 3.84 -18.35 11.62
N THR A 59 4.72 -19.32 11.36
CA THR A 59 4.44 -20.32 10.35
C THR A 59 3.50 -21.37 10.90
N ALA A 60 3.03 -22.27 10.02
CA ALA A 60 2.16 -23.35 10.44
C ALA A 60 2.84 -24.29 11.46
N GLN A 61 4.17 -24.34 11.44
CA GLN A 61 4.92 -25.15 12.38
C GLN A 61 5.22 -24.44 13.69
N GLY A 62 4.75 -23.21 13.84
CA GLY A 62 4.98 -22.43 15.05
C GLY A 62 6.27 -21.65 15.07
N ASN A 63 7.05 -21.70 14.01
CA ASN A 63 8.28 -20.91 13.88
C ASN A 63 7.94 -19.46 13.55
N GLU A 64 8.80 -18.55 14.00
CA GLU A 64 8.65 -17.14 13.66
C GLU A 64 9.56 -16.80 12.50
N THR A 65 9.07 -15.96 11.60
CA THR A 65 9.86 -15.47 10.48
C THR A 65 9.53 -13.99 10.29
N GLN A 66 10.52 -13.23 9.84
CA GLN A 66 10.32 -11.82 9.56
C GLN A 66 9.97 -11.62 8.11
N GLN A 67 9.01 -10.74 7.86
CA GLN A 67 8.68 -10.31 6.51
C GLN A 67 8.80 -8.81 6.43
N ILE A 68 9.31 -8.34 5.31
CA ILE A 68 9.35 -6.91 5.04
C ILE A 68 8.00 -6.47 4.48
N ASP A 69 7.53 -5.34 4.95
CA ASP A 69 6.37 -4.67 4.38
C ASP A 69 6.76 -3.21 4.24
N HIS A 70 5.88 -2.44 3.64
CA HIS A 70 6.13 -1.02 3.43
C HIS A 70 4.85 -0.26 3.76
N LEU A 71 5.01 0.84 4.48
CA LEU A 71 3.89 1.77 4.70
C LEU A 71 4.00 2.83 3.62
N ILE A 72 3.00 2.86 2.75
CA ILE A 72 3.01 3.64 1.52
C ILE A 72 2.06 4.82 1.69
N LYS A 73 2.55 6.03 1.39
CA LYS A 73 1.68 7.20 1.44
C LYS A 73 0.65 7.14 0.31
N LEU A 74 -0.47 7.82 0.51
CA LEU A 74 -1.59 7.72 -0.43
C LEU A 74 -1.20 8.17 -1.84
N ASP A 75 -0.34 9.17 -1.97
CA ASP A 75 0.07 9.62 -3.30
C ASP A 75 0.76 8.50 -4.07
N MET A 76 1.69 7.80 -3.41
CA MET A 76 2.34 6.67 -4.05
C MET A 76 1.36 5.54 -4.36
N ALA A 77 0.45 5.26 -3.41
CA ALA A 77 -0.55 4.20 -3.61
C ALA A 77 -1.42 4.50 -4.83
N LYS A 78 -1.85 5.75 -4.98
CA LYS A 78 -2.67 6.14 -6.14
C LYS A 78 -1.91 5.95 -7.44
N GLU A 79 -0.63 6.34 -7.47
CA GLU A 79 0.16 6.19 -8.68
C GLU A 79 0.42 4.73 -9.03
N ILE A 80 0.68 3.89 -8.03
CA ILE A 80 0.84 2.46 -8.26
C ILE A 80 -0.43 1.89 -8.91
N CYS A 81 -1.59 2.30 -8.42
CA CYS A 81 -2.86 1.84 -8.98
C CYS A 81 -3.00 2.23 -10.46
N MET A 82 -2.56 3.43 -10.82
CA MET A 82 -2.58 3.86 -12.22
C MET A 82 -1.62 3.05 -13.09
N ILE A 83 -0.47 2.72 -12.54
CA ILE A 83 0.55 1.96 -13.27
C ILE A 83 0.02 0.57 -13.63
N GLN A 84 -0.82 -0.01 -12.80
CA GLN A 84 -1.34 -1.36 -13.04
C GLN A 84 -2.20 -1.44 -14.31
N ARG A 85 -2.90 -0.39 -14.67
CA ARG A 85 -3.75 -0.32 -15.87
C ARG A 85 -4.77 -1.45 -15.91
N THR A 86 -5.33 -1.79 -14.76
CA THR A 86 -6.34 -2.83 -14.65
C THR A 86 -7.60 -2.24 -14.01
N GLU A 87 -8.70 -2.99 -14.12
CA GLU A 87 -9.93 -2.56 -13.47
C GLU A 87 -9.75 -2.50 -11.96
N ARG A 88 -9.03 -3.46 -11.39
CA ARG A 88 -8.73 -3.42 -9.94
C ARG A 88 -7.93 -2.18 -9.58
N GLY A 89 -6.95 -1.84 -10.42
CA GLY A 89 -6.16 -0.63 -10.18
C GLY A 89 -7.00 0.62 -10.20
N LYS A 90 -7.93 0.70 -11.14
CA LYS A 90 -8.84 1.84 -11.23
C LYS A 90 -9.72 1.94 -9.99
N GLN A 91 -10.28 0.82 -9.55
CA GLN A 91 -11.15 0.79 -8.38
C GLN A 91 -10.36 1.18 -7.12
N ALA A 92 -9.14 0.66 -6.98
CA ALA A 92 -8.32 0.99 -5.84
C ALA A 92 -7.94 2.46 -5.82
N ARG A 93 -7.63 3.02 -6.99
CA ARG A 93 -7.30 4.44 -7.08
C ARG A 93 -8.47 5.30 -6.65
N GLN A 94 -9.67 4.96 -7.11
CA GLN A 94 -10.87 5.70 -6.72
C GLN A 94 -11.12 5.60 -5.22
N TYR A 95 -10.88 4.43 -4.65
CA TYR A 95 -10.99 4.24 -3.22
C TYR A 95 -10.03 5.16 -2.46
N PHE A 96 -8.77 5.22 -2.88
CA PHE A 96 -7.80 6.07 -2.21
C PHE A 96 -8.09 7.55 -2.38
N ILE A 97 -8.62 7.94 -3.53
CA ILE A 97 -9.03 9.33 -3.73
C ILE A 97 -10.14 9.70 -2.75
N GLN A 98 -11.10 8.79 -2.55
CA GLN A 98 -12.18 9.05 -1.62
C GLN A 98 -11.67 9.10 -0.18
N VAL A 99 -10.78 8.19 0.18
CA VAL A 99 -10.17 8.19 1.51
C VAL A 99 -9.46 9.51 1.77
N GLU A 100 -8.71 10.00 0.77
CA GLU A 100 -7.98 11.25 0.92
C GLU A 100 -8.93 12.43 1.11
N LYS A 101 -10.03 12.46 0.36
CA LYS A 101 -11.03 13.51 0.51
C LYS A 101 -11.65 13.50 1.90
N ASP A 102 -11.99 12.30 2.39
CA ASP A 102 -12.57 12.17 3.71
C ASP A 102 -11.60 12.58 4.81
N TYR A 103 -10.33 12.20 4.63
CA TYR A 103 -9.30 12.50 5.61
C TYR A 103 -9.03 14.00 5.70
N ASN A 104 -9.10 14.70 4.56
CA ASN A 104 -8.80 16.13 4.49
C ASN A 104 -10.05 16.99 4.63
N SER A 105 -11.22 16.41 4.85
CA SER A 105 -12.44 17.18 5.01
C SER A 105 -12.38 18.02 6.26
N PRO A 106 -12.81 19.27 6.20
CA PRO A 106 -12.90 20.10 7.42
C PRO A 106 -13.91 19.51 8.39
N GLU A 107 -13.64 19.65 9.66
CA GLU A 107 -14.59 19.26 10.69
C GLU A 107 -15.83 20.15 10.63
N LYS A 108 -16.97 19.52 10.82
CA LYS A 108 -18.23 20.24 10.81
C LYS A 108 -18.75 20.44 12.21
#